data_def7c271463b2748a0db49aa42dd3a16
#
_entry.id   def7c271463b2748a0db49aa42dd3a16
#
_cell.length_a   1.000
_cell.length_b   1.000
_cell.length_c   1.000
_cell.angle_alpha   90.00
_cell.angle_beta   90.00
_cell.angle_gamma   90.00
#
_symmetry.space_group_name_H-M   'P 1'
#
loop_
_entity.id
_entity.type
_entity.pdbx_description
1 polymer ?
#
loop_
_entity_poly.entity_id
_entity_poly.type
_entity_poly.pdbx_seq_one_letter_code
_entity_poly.pdbx_strand_id
1 'polypeptide(L)'
;MHWAEPAHATRFLELIRGEHTSEQTFEKAAALAKRLGKEPSLVQKDVPGFIVNRIGYAMYREAAHMVDQGVADVETIDRSCRNAFGLWAAMCGPFRWMDITGGPELYAKSIERVLPTLCSENEQLPELLERLKQEGAGGQPTGSGFYEYSPDSPDWQKRYHEFAWRAKALLDEFYPLDDREETHRSSD
;
A
#
# COMPACT_ATOMS: atom_id res chain seq x y z
N MET A 1 7.95 -14.96 -3.26
CA MET A 1 8.44 -13.79 -2.50
C MET A 1 8.18 -12.55 -3.34
N HIS A 2 7.53 -11.55 -2.74
CA HIS A 2 7.20 -10.28 -3.40
C HIS A 2 7.76 -9.10 -2.59
N TRP A 3 8.54 -8.27 -3.26
CA TRP A 3 9.26 -7.15 -2.68
C TRP A 3 8.58 -5.83 -3.08
N ALA A 4 8.64 -4.82 -2.22
CA ALA A 4 8.26 -3.46 -2.59
C ALA A 4 9.50 -2.58 -2.76
N GLU A 5 9.41 -1.63 -3.68
CA GLU A 5 10.48 -0.65 -3.92
C GLU A 5 10.47 0.45 -2.81
N PRO A 6 11.61 0.86 -2.28
CA PRO A 6 12.96 0.33 -2.53
C PRO A 6 13.25 -0.90 -1.64
N ALA A 7 13.45 -2.06 -2.25
CA ALA A 7 13.55 -3.34 -1.54
C ALA A 7 14.63 -3.37 -0.43
N HIS A 8 15.72 -2.64 -0.61
CA HIS A 8 16.83 -2.58 0.34
C HIS A 8 16.53 -1.71 1.58
N ALA A 9 15.63 -0.74 1.47
CA ALA A 9 15.31 0.21 2.54
C ALA A 9 13.99 -0.09 3.26
N THR A 10 13.14 -0.98 2.74
CA THR A 10 11.88 -1.35 3.38
C THR A 10 12.02 -2.64 4.18
N ARG A 11 11.24 -2.78 5.25
CA ARG A 11 11.09 -4.04 5.99
C ARG A 11 10.11 -4.99 5.30
N PHE A 12 9.41 -4.51 4.27
CA PHE A 12 8.36 -5.23 3.57
C PHE A 12 8.89 -6.46 2.81
N LEU A 13 8.18 -7.56 2.94
CA LEU A 13 8.29 -8.76 2.10
C LEU A 13 7.02 -9.59 2.26
N GLU A 14 6.29 -9.86 1.17
CA GLU A 14 5.23 -10.87 1.18
C GLU A 14 5.78 -12.24 0.81
N LEU A 15 5.42 -13.23 1.60
CA LEU A 15 5.66 -14.65 1.32
C LEU A 15 4.35 -15.30 0.93
N ILE A 16 4.22 -15.67 -0.33
CA ILE A 16 2.98 -16.19 -0.88
C ILE A 16 3.05 -17.72 -0.95
N ARG A 17 2.07 -18.37 -0.36
CA ARG A 17 1.89 -19.81 -0.44
C ARG A 17 1.20 -20.16 -1.75
N GLY A 18 1.92 -20.81 -2.67
CA GLY A 18 1.35 -21.40 -3.87
C GLY A 18 0.82 -22.83 -3.58
N GLU A 19 0.09 -23.38 -4.54
CA GLU A 19 -0.55 -24.70 -4.43
C GLU A 19 0.42 -25.84 -4.02
N HIS A 20 1.66 -25.79 -4.53
CA HIS A 20 2.68 -26.82 -4.27
C HIS A 20 3.72 -26.41 -3.23
N THR A 21 3.48 -25.31 -2.49
CA THR A 21 4.42 -24.84 -1.45
C THR A 21 4.26 -25.69 -0.20
N SER A 22 5.28 -26.51 0.12
CA SER A 22 5.28 -27.28 1.37
C SER A 22 5.41 -26.36 2.59
N GLU A 23 4.91 -26.79 3.75
CA GLU A 23 5.06 -26.09 5.02
C GLU A 23 6.53 -25.80 5.31
N GLN A 24 7.39 -26.80 5.20
CA GLN A 24 8.82 -26.65 5.43
C GLN A 24 9.47 -25.57 4.53
N THR A 25 9.05 -25.48 3.26
CA THR A 25 9.56 -24.43 2.34
C THR A 25 9.10 -23.06 2.79
N PHE A 26 7.84 -22.94 3.21
CA PHE A 26 7.27 -21.68 3.67
C PHE A 26 7.95 -21.17 4.95
N GLU A 27 8.15 -22.07 5.93
CA GLU A 27 8.88 -21.77 7.18
C GLU A 27 10.34 -21.37 6.93
N LYS A 28 11.05 -22.07 6.05
CA LYS A 28 12.41 -21.72 5.66
C LYS A 28 12.48 -20.33 5.01
N ALA A 29 11.51 -20.00 4.15
CA ALA A 29 11.41 -18.69 3.53
C ALA A 29 11.15 -17.60 4.56
N ALA A 30 10.28 -17.83 5.55
CA ALA A 30 10.01 -16.91 6.64
C ALA A 30 11.25 -16.68 7.53
N ALA A 31 11.96 -17.75 7.87
CA ALA A 31 13.22 -17.64 8.63
C ALA A 31 14.30 -16.87 7.84
N LEU A 32 14.41 -17.09 6.53
CA LEU A 32 15.31 -16.32 5.68
C LEU A 32 14.95 -14.85 5.65
N ALA A 33 13.66 -14.52 5.47
CA ALA A 33 13.17 -13.15 5.46
C ALA A 33 13.57 -12.39 6.74
N LYS A 34 13.36 -13.00 7.91
CA LYS A 34 13.77 -12.42 9.21
C LYS A 34 15.29 -12.17 9.28
N ARG A 35 16.11 -13.13 8.79
CA ARG A 35 17.58 -12.96 8.74
C ARG A 35 18.01 -11.83 7.80
N LEU A 36 17.21 -11.50 6.78
CA LEU A 36 17.45 -10.37 5.89
C LEU A 36 16.93 -9.03 6.46
N GLY A 37 16.51 -8.98 7.73
CA GLY A 37 15.96 -7.78 8.36
C GLY A 37 14.57 -7.40 7.82
N LYS A 38 13.82 -8.38 7.30
CA LYS A 38 12.45 -8.18 6.84
C LYS A 38 11.45 -8.61 7.89
N GLU A 39 10.28 -7.98 7.84
CA GLU A 39 9.07 -8.35 8.58
C GLU A 39 8.10 -9.04 7.60
N PRO A 40 8.15 -10.38 7.50
CA PRO A 40 7.43 -11.08 6.44
C PRO A 40 5.92 -11.11 6.67
N SER A 41 5.16 -10.66 5.68
CA SER A 41 3.70 -10.85 5.61
C SER A 41 3.40 -12.20 5.00
N LEU A 42 2.76 -13.09 5.76
CA LEU A 42 2.47 -14.47 5.35
C LEU A 42 1.14 -14.55 4.61
N VAL A 43 1.20 -14.67 3.28
CA VAL A 43 0.02 -14.74 2.40
C VAL A 43 -0.35 -16.21 2.16
N GLN A 44 -1.47 -16.64 2.73
CA GLN A 44 -1.86 -18.05 2.74
C GLN A 44 -2.45 -18.55 1.43
N LYS A 45 -2.81 -17.65 0.51
CA LYS A 45 -3.41 -18.00 -0.79
C LYS A 45 -2.84 -17.12 -1.88
N ASP A 46 -2.41 -17.75 -2.97
CA ASP A 46 -1.97 -17.04 -4.18
C ASP A 46 -3.19 -16.42 -4.88
N VAL A 47 -3.28 -15.11 -4.80
CA VAL A 47 -4.33 -14.32 -5.46
C VAL A 47 -3.70 -13.12 -6.20
N PRO A 48 -4.26 -12.68 -7.33
CA PRO A 48 -3.75 -11.52 -8.06
C PRO A 48 -3.62 -10.29 -7.16
N GLY A 49 -2.40 -9.70 -7.14
CA GLY A 49 -2.10 -8.51 -6.35
C GLY A 49 -1.79 -8.76 -4.87
N PHE A 50 -1.84 -10.00 -4.40
CA PHE A 50 -1.55 -10.40 -3.01
C PHE A 50 -2.26 -9.48 -1.99
N ILE A 51 -1.56 -8.91 -1.01
CA ILE A 51 -2.15 -7.97 -0.05
C ILE A 51 -1.92 -6.53 -0.50
N VAL A 52 -0.65 -6.11 -0.60
CA VAL A 52 -0.31 -4.68 -0.75
C VAL A 52 -0.76 -4.10 -2.08
N ASN A 53 -0.53 -4.82 -3.19
CA ASN A 53 -0.97 -4.36 -4.50
C ASN A 53 -2.49 -4.35 -4.60
N ARG A 54 -3.17 -5.34 -4.03
CA ARG A 54 -4.63 -5.42 -4.06
C ARG A 54 -5.29 -4.23 -3.35
N ILE A 55 -4.80 -3.87 -2.16
CA ILE A 55 -5.27 -2.69 -1.43
C ILE A 55 -4.87 -1.41 -2.17
N GLY A 56 -3.63 -1.35 -2.66
CA GLY A 56 -3.13 -0.20 -3.41
C GLY A 56 -3.95 0.09 -4.67
N TYR A 57 -4.23 -0.93 -5.48
CA TYR A 57 -5.03 -0.75 -6.70
C TYR A 57 -6.49 -0.38 -6.43
N ALA A 58 -7.07 -0.85 -5.32
CA ALA A 58 -8.39 -0.39 -4.90
C ALA A 58 -8.36 1.12 -4.57
N MET A 59 -7.34 1.58 -3.86
CA MET A 59 -7.13 3.01 -3.57
C MET A 59 -6.88 3.82 -4.85
N TYR A 60 -6.02 3.34 -5.77
CA TYR A 60 -5.72 4.07 -7.01
C TYR A 60 -6.93 4.20 -7.91
N ARG A 61 -7.75 3.14 -8.01
CA ARG A 61 -9.01 3.18 -8.76
C ARG A 61 -9.95 4.24 -8.21
N GLU A 62 -10.16 4.26 -6.90
CA GLU A 62 -11.04 5.24 -6.25
C GLU A 62 -10.50 6.66 -6.40
N ALA A 63 -9.20 6.86 -6.22
CA ALA A 63 -8.55 8.16 -6.41
C ALA A 63 -8.75 8.70 -7.83
N ALA A 64 -8.53 7.87 -8.86
CA ALA A 64 -8.73 8.28 -10.25
C ALA A 64 -10.22 8.56 -10.56
N HIS A 65 -11.12 7.74 -10.03
CA HIS A 65 -12.57 7.95 -10.17
C HIS A 65 -13.02 9.29 -9.56
N MET A 66 -12.52 9.66 -8.39
CA MET A 66 -12.81 10.98 -7.79
C MET A 66 -12.35 12.14 -8.66
N VAL A 67 -11.23 12.01 -9.37
CA VAL A 67 -10.79 13.04 -10.33
C VAL A 67 -11.75 13.11 -11.52
N ASP A 68 -12.13 11.97 -12.10
CA ASP A 68 -13.07 11.89 -13.23
C ASP A 68 -14.45 12.50 -12.87
N GLN A 69 -14.88 12.31 -11.62
CA GLN A 69 -16.14 12.90 -11.11
C GLN A 69 -16.00 14.37 -10.69
N GLY A 70 -14.83 14.98 -10.80
CA GLY A 70 -14.61 16.37 -10.41
C GLY A 70 -14.70 16.63 -8.90
N VAL A 71 -14.56 15.60 -8.07
CA VAL A 71 -14.58 15.73 -6.60
C VAL A 71 -13.37 16.52 -6.11
N ALA A 72 -12.19 16.24 -6.68
CA ALA A 72 -10.95 16.96 -6.40
C ALA A 72 -9.93 16.73 -7.54
N ASP A 73 -8.94 17.60 -7.63
CA ASP A 73 -7.80 17.42 -8.51
C ASP A 73 -6.77 16.43 -7.92
N VAL A 74 -5.86 15.98 -8.77
CA VAL A 74 -4.79 15.01 -8.42
C VAL A 74 -3.98 15.49 -7.21
N GLU A 75 -3.56 16.76 -7.21
CA GLU A 75 -2.73 17.33 -6.15
C GLU A 75 -3.46 17.35 -4.80
N THR A 76 -4.75 17.65 -4.80
CA THR A 76 -5.58 17.68 -3.58
C THR A 76 -5.76 16.27 -3.01
N ILE A 77 -5.98 15.26 -3.85
CA ILE A 77 -6.07 13.85 -3.42
C ILE A 77 -4.72 13.40 -2.84
N ASP A 78 -3.62 13.62 -3.55
CA ASP A 78 -2.28 13.26 -3.07
C ASP A 78 -1.94 13.91 -1.74
N ARG A 79 -2.26 15.21 -1.59
CA ARG A 79 -2.04 15.94 -0.34
C ARG A 79 -2.87 15.36 0.82
N SER A 80 -4.13 15.01 0.57
CA SER A 80 -5.01 14.41 1.57
C SER A 80 -4.54 13.02 1.99
N CYS A 81 -4.19 12.18 1.03
CA CYS A 81 -3.63 10.86 1.29
C CYS A 81 -2.33 10.94 2.10
N ARG A 82 -1.40 11.79 1.69
CA ARG A 82 -0.10 11.95 2.38
C ARG A 82 -0.27 12.43 3.82
N ASN A 83 -1.14 13.41 4.07
CA ASN A 83 -1.23 14.07 5.37
C ASN A 83 -2.14 13.36 6.37
N ALA A 84 -3.00 12.46 5.91
CA ALA A 84 -3.91 11.71 6.77
C ALA A 84 -3.70 10.19 6.62
N PHE A 85 -4.10 9.63 5.50
CA PHE A 85 -4.02 8.19 5.24
C PHE A 85 -2.59 7.65 5.39
N GLY A 86 -1.61 8.28 4.76
CA GLY A 86 -0.21 7.85 4.78
C GLY A 86 0.40 7.81 6.18
N LEU A 87 -0.04 8.72 7.06
CA LEU A 87 0.45 8.79 8.43
C LEU A 87 0.08 7.55 9.24
N TRP A 88 -1.22 7.21 9.29
CA TRP A 88 -1.65 6.07 10.09
C TRP A 88 -1.34 4.73 9.40
N ALA A 89 -1.38 4.67 8.07
CA ALA A 89 -1.05 3.46 7.34
C ALA A 89 0.41 3.04 7.54
N ALA A 90 1.34 4.01 7.62
CA ALA A 90 2.73 3.74 7.95
C ALA A 90 2.92 3.29 9.41
N MET A 91 2.09 3.80 10.33
CA MET A 91 2.23 3.51 11.76
C MET A 91 1.62 2.17 12.15
N CYS A 92 0.38 1.89 11.78
CA CYS A 92 -0.35 0.77 12.41
C CYS A 92 -1.21 -0.07 11.46
N GLY A 93 -1.35 0.31 10.21
CA GLY A 93 -2.24 -0.38 9.27
C GLY A 93 -3.75 -0.19 9.58
N PRO A 94 -4.64 -0.71 8.70
CA PRO A 94 -6.06 -0.36 8.72
C PRO A 94 -6.82 -0.88 9.94
N PHE A 95 -6.59 -2.12 10.35
CA PHE A 95 -7.37 -2.73 11.44
C PHE A 95 -7.04 -2.10 12.79
N ARG A 96 -5.76 -1.94 13.11
CA ARG A 96 -5.35 -1.27 14.34
C ARG A 96 -5.78 0.20 14.36
N TRP A 97 -5.76 0.87 13.21
CA TRP A 97 -6.28 2.23 13.11
C TRP A 97 -7.77 2.30 13.48
N MET A 98 -8.59 1.40 12.96
CA MET A 98 -10.01 1.32 13.34
C MET A 98 -10.19 1.07 14.83
N ASP A 99 -9.42 0.16 15.42
CA ASP A 99 -9.50 -0.15 16.85
C ASP A 99 -9.21 1.08 17.74
N ILE A 100 -8.18 1.85 17.42
CA ILE A 100 -7.75 2.97 18.29
C ILE A 100 -8.52 4.27 18.05
N THR A 101 -9.35 4.36 17.00
CA THR A 101 -10.05 5.60 16.62
C THR A 101 -11.57 5.52 16.67
N GLY A 102 -12.13 4.51 17.27
CA GLY A 102 -13.57 4.42 17.48
C GLY A 102 -14.15 2.99 17.44
N GLY A 103 -13.32 2.04 17.08
CA GLY A 103 -13.66 0.62 17.06
C GLY A 103 -14.43 0.15 15.83
N PRO A 104 -14.45 -1.17 15.59
CA PRO A 104 -15.03 -1.77 14.38
C PRO A 104 -16.51 -1.44 14.17
N GLU A 105 -17.30 -1.29 15.25
CA GLU A 105 -18.74 -0.96 15.14
C GLU A 105 -18.96 0.42 14.50
N LEU A 106 -18.20 1.43 14.94
CA LEU A 106 -18.31 2.78 14.37
C LEU A 106 -17.91 2.78 12.89
N TYR A 107 -16.81 2.08 12.56
CA TYR A 107 -16.34 1.99 11.18
C TYR A 107 -17.31 1.20 10.29
N ALA A 108 -17.93 0.12 10.79
CA ALA A 108 -18.95 -0.62 10.05
C ALA A 108 -20.11 0.31 9.63
N LYS A 109 -20.66 1.08 10.59
CA LYS A 109 -21.73 2.05 10.31
C LYS A 109 -21.32 3.14 9.30
N SER A 110 -20.06 3.57 9.33
CA SER A 110 -19.54 4.58 8.40
C SER A 110 -19.34 3.98 7.00
N ILE A 111 -18.78 2.78 6.93
CA ILE A 111 -18.53 2.04 5.69
C ILE A 111 -19.86 1.75 4.97
N GLU A 112 -20.91 1.32 5.66
CA GLU A 112 -22.25 1.07 5.09
C GLU A 112 -22.79 2.27 4.31
N ARG A 113 -22.46 3.50 4.74
CA ARG A 113 -22.89 4.72 4.05
C ARG A 113 -22.04 5.08 2.84
N VAL A 114 -20.75 4.72 2.87
CA VAL A 114 -19.77 5.09 1.84
C VAL A 114 -19.70 4.04 0.74
N LEU A 115 -19.78 2.75 1.07
CA LEU A 115 -19.67 1.64 0.11
C LEU A 115 -20.53 1.80 -1.15
N PRO A 116 -21.82 2.23 -1.08
CA PRO A 116 -22.65 2.38 -2.27
C PRO A 116 -22.20 3.51 -3.21
N THR A 117 -21.31 4.39 -2.73
CA THR A 117 -20.82 5.55 -3.48
C THR A 117 -19.41 5.35 -4.04
N LEU A 118 -18.73 4.27 -3.63
CA LEU A 118 -17.39 3.94 -4.14
C LEU A 118 -17.49 3.41 -5.57
N CYS A 119 -16.42 3.59 -6.33
CA CYS A 119 -16.29 3.01 -7.65
C CYS A 119 -16.42 1.48 -7.60
N SER A 120 -17.56 0.95 -8.10
CA SER A 120 -17.89 -0.48 -8.09
C SER A 120 -17.73 -1.14 -9.46
N GLU A 121 -17.54 -0.39 -10.53
CA GLU A 121 -17.34 -0.91 -11.88
C GLU A 121 -15.95 -1.53 -12.01
N ASN A 122 -15.93 -2.87 -11.97
CA ASN A 122 -14.70 -3.61 -11.66
C ASN A 122 -13.85 -3.95 -12.89
N GLU A 123 -14.33 -3.72 -14.11
CA GLU A 123 -13.67 -4.19 -15.33
C GLU A 123 -13.14 -3.06 -16.23
N GLN A 124 -13.48 -1.82 -15.93
CA GLN A 124 -13.04 -0.67 -16.73
C GLN A 124 -12.06 0.20 -15.92
N LEU A 125 -11.06 0.72 -16.60
CA LEU A 125 -10.19 1.75 -16.01
C LEU A 125 -10.98 3.06 -15.92
N PRO A 126 -10.77 3.85 -14.85
CA PRO A 126 -11.20 5.26 -14.82
C PRO A 126 -10.70 6.02 -16.06
N GLU A 127 -11.51 6.97 -16.56
CA GLU A 127 -11.21 7.72 -17.79
C GLU A 127 -9.84 8.40 -17.74
N LEU A 128 -9.50 8.97 -16.59
CA LEU A 128 -8.18 9.58 -16.36
C LEU A 128 -7.04 8.58 -16.61
N LEU A 129 -7.14 7.36 -16.11
CA LEU A 129 -6.10 6.35 -16.29
C LEU A 129 -6.05 5.83 -17.73
N GLU A 130 -7.20 5.64 -18.38
CA GLU A 130 -7.24 5.22 -19.77
C GLU A 130 -6.63 6.28 -20.70
N ARG A 131 -6.93 7.56 -20.48
CA ARG A 131 -6.32 8.67 -21.21
C ARG A 131 -4.81 8.71 -21.05
N LEU A 132 -4.29 8.71 -19.82
CA LEU A 132 -2.85 8.76 -19.56
C LEU A 132 -2.12 7.55 -20.14
N LYS A 133 -2.72 6.39 -20.16
CA LYS A 133 -2.21 5.18 -20.80
C LYS A 133 -2.12 5.34 -22.33
N GLN A 134 -3.15 5.91 -22.97
CA GLN A 134 -3.17 6.17 -24.41
C GLN A 134 -2.13 7.25 -24.81
N GLU A 135 -1.91 8.24 -23.97
CA GLU A 135 -0.89 9.28 -24.13
C GLU A 135 0.55 8.77 -23.90
N GLY A 136 0.71 7.55 -23.38
CA GLY A 136 2.02 7.00 -23.05
C GLY A 136 2.69 7.69 -21.85
N ALA A 137 1.89 8.26 -20.94
CA ALA A 137 2.37 8.99 -19.78
C ALA A 137 3.10 8.06 -18.78
N GLY A 138 4.44 8.04 -18.88
CA GLY A 138 5.30 7.17 -18.08
C GLY A 138 5.81 7.80 -16.78
N GLY A 139 5.25 8.93 -16.37
CA GLY A 139 5.65 9.64 -15.16
C GLY A 139 6.99 10.39 -15.30
N GLN A 140 7.71 10.57 -14.20
CA GLN A 140 8.96 11.34 -14.18
C GLN A 140 10.00 10.89 -15.23
N PRO A 141 10.22 9.60 -15.52
CA PRO A 141 11.17 9.17 -16.54
C PRO A 141 10.84 9.64 -17.97
N THR A 142 9.58 9.89 -18.27
CA THR A 142 9.11 10.34 -19.58
C THR A 142 8.78 11.84 -19.63
N GLY A 143 8.86 12.52 -18.49
CA GLY A 143 8.56 13.94 -18.36
C GLY A 143 7.07 14.26 -18.18
N SER A 144 6.18 13.29 -18.33
CA SER A 144 4.73 13.49 -18.23
C SER A 144 4.03 12.30 -17.58
N GLY A 145 3.04 12.59 -16.70
CA GLY A 145 2.23 11.63 -15.98
C GLY A 145 1.01 12.31 -15.39
N PHE A 146 0.69 12.06 -14.15
CA PHE A 146 -0.28 12.87 -13.38
C PHE A 146 0.24 14.31 -13.17
N TYR A 147 1.53 14.47 -13.24
CA TYR A 147 2.25 15.74 -13.16
C TYR A 147 3.17 15.91 -14.35
N GLU A 148 3.45 17.16 -14.68
CA GLU A 148 4.49 17.52 -15.64
C GLU A 148 5.85 17.60 -14.93
N TYR A 149 6.89 17.07 -15.58
CA TYR A 149 8.25 17.03 -15.06
C TYR A 149 9.22 17.68 -16.04
N SER A 150 10.07 18.55 -15.52
CA SER A 150 11.16 19.19 -16.26
C SER A 150 12.51 18.75 -15.69
N PRO A 151 13.63 19.09 -16.36
CA PRO A 151 14.97 18.84 -15.80
C PRO A 151 15.20 19.49 -14.42
N ASP A 152 14.46 20.56 -14.11
CA ASP A 152 14.54 21.25 -12.81
C ASP A 152 13.59 20.67 -11.76
N SER A 153 12.75 19.70 -12.14
CA SER A 153 11.88 19.02 -11.20
C SER A 153 12.68 18.23 -10.17
N PRO A 154 12.22 18.16 -8.90
CA PRO A 154 12.89 17.34 -7.91
C PRO A 154 12.97 15.89 -8.33
N ASP A 155 14.09 15.25 -8.07
CA ASP A 155 14.22 13.79 -8.19
C ASP A 155 13.36 13.11 -7.08
N TRP A 156 12.12 12.78 -7.45
CA TRP A 156 11.17 12.18 -6.52
C TRP A 156 11.55 10.76 -6.12
N GLN A 157 12.25 10.02 -6.98
CA GLN A 157 12.72 8.69 -6.65
C GLN A 157 13.79 8.74 -5.57
N LYS A 158 14.76 9.64 -5.70
CA LYS A 158 15.77 9.88 -4.66
C LYS A 158 15.14 10.32 -3.33
N ARG A 159 14.18 11.27 -3.39
CA ARG A 159 13.44 11.73 -2.20
C ARG A 159 12.69 10.58 -1.52
N TYR A 160 12.07 9.71 -2.31
CA TYR A 160 11.35 8.55 -1.78
C TYR A 160 12.31 7.55 -1.10
N HIS A 161 13.48 7.30 -1.68
CA HIS A 161 14.49 6.45 -1.04
C HIS A 161 14.99 7.02 0.28
N GLU A 162 15.26 8.33 0.34
CA GLU A 162 15.65 9.01 1.58
C GLU A 162 14.54 8.93 2.65
N PHE A 163 13.28 9.13 2.23
CA PHE A 163 12.13 8.99 3.11
C PHE A 163 11.97 7.56 3.62
N ALA A 164 12.12 6.56 2.75
CA ALA A 164 11.99 5.14 3.11
C ALA A 164 13.03 4.72 4.17
N TRP A 165 14.27 5.20 4.08
CA TRP A 165 15.29 4.97 5.11
C TRP A 165 14.93 5.59 6.46
N ARG A 166 14.39 6.81 6.47
CA ARG A 166 13.93 7.47 7.70
C ARG A 166 12.71 6.78 8.29
N ALA A 167 11.75 6.41 7.45
CA ALA A 167 10.58 5.65 7.86
C ALA A 167 10.95 4.30 8.45
N LYS A 168 11.94 3.60 7.84
CA LYS A 168 12.47 2.36 8.41
C LYS A 168 13.05 2.58 9.80
N ALA A 169 13.83 3.63 10.01
CA ALA A 169 14.40 3.93 11.33
C ALA A 169 13.33 4.19 12.40
N LEU A 170 12.24 4.91 12.03
CA LEU A 170 11.09 5.08 12.91
C LEU A 170 10.38 3.75 13.20
N LEU A 171 10.19 2.91 12.19
CA LEU A 171 9.59 1.59 12.39
C LEU A 171 10.46 0.68 13.26
N ASP A 172 11.78 0.75 13.13
CA ASP A 172 12.71 0.00 13.99
C ASP A 172 12.64 0.47 15.46
N GLU A 173 12.34 1.76 15.71
CA GLU A 173 12.13 2.31 17.04
C GLU A 173 10.79 1.91 17.66
N PHE A 174 9.67 2.06 16.90
CA PHE A 174 8.32 1.80 17.39
C PHE A 174 7.91 0.33 17.34
N TYR A 175 8.50 -0.44 16.45
CA TYR A 175 8.25 -1.87 16.21
C TYR A 175 9.58 -2.61 16.04
N PRO A 176 10.35 -2.85 17.11
CA PRO A 176 11.57 -3.64 17.06
C PRO A 176 11.30 -5.04 16.46
N LEU A 177 12.20 -5.55 15.61
CA LEU A 177 12.01 -6.84 14.94
C LEU A 177 12.07 -8.05 15.90
N ASP A 178 12.56 -7.86 17.10
CA ASP A 178 12.67 -8.89 18.14
C ASP A 178 11.45 -8.90 19.11
N ASP A 179 10.51 -7.97 18.98
CA ASP A 179 9.35 -7.91 19.85
C ASP A 179 8.32 -8.99 19.53
N ARG A 180 7.88 -9.63 20.60
CA ARG A 180 7.01 -10.80 20.64
C ARG A 180 5.67 -10.53 19.96
N GLU A 181 5.19 -11.53 19.23
CA GLU A 181 3.86 -11.56 18.62
C GLU A 181 2.78 -11.18 19.68
N GLU A 182 2.11 -10.05 19.46
CA GLU A 182 0.85 -9.78 20.14
C GLU A 182 -0.16 -10.86 19.72
N THR A 183 -0.70 -11.58 20.67
CA THR A 183 -1.68 -12.65 20.43
C THR A 183 -2.92 -12.10 19.72
N HIS A 184 -3.08 -12.44 18.45
CA HIS A 184 -4.33 -12.20 17.73
C HIS A 184 -5.43 -13.12 18.27
N ARG A 185 -6.63 -12.58 18.49
CA ARG A 185 -7.82 -13.43 18.61
C ARG A 185 -7.95 -14.22 17.31
N SER A 186 -7.80 -15.54 17.39
CA SER A 186 -8.18 -16.43 16.31
C SER A 186 -9.68 -16.24 16.06
N SER A 187 -10.04 -15.88 14.84
CA SER A 187 -11.42 -15.97 14.37
C SER A 187 -11.73 -17.45 14.14
N ASP A 188 -12.36 -18.10 15.12
CA ASP A 188 -13.12 -19.33 14.91
C ASP A 188 -14.45 -19.02 14.23
#